data_f45d640284c2f16290ac074618f51c44
#
_entry.id   f45d640284c2f16290ac074618f51c44
#
_cell.length_a   1.000
_cell.length_b   1.000
_cell.length_c   1.000
_cell.angle_alpha   90.00
_cell.angle_beta   90.00
_cell.angle_gamma   90.00
#
_symmetry.space_group_name_H-M   'P 1'
#
loop_
_entity.id
_entity.type
_entity.pdbx_description
1 polymer ?
#
loop_
_entity_poly.entity_id
_entity_poly.type
_entity_poly.pdbx_seq_one_letter_code
_entity_poly.pdbx_strand_id
1 'polypeptide(L)'
;MKTIITAVLLLGASVTFAQPPQRPLIPLNTWSLPDYHAVDVSEAFKFPAGLEFDSIGSVDMTADNHLLVLNRGAKPFLEFDEHGTLVRAFGEEGVFSRAHGLRIDKDGNMWVSDVGAHFVRKYDKDGNTLLTIGTPGTAGEWNEAAGTHLLNQPNETALDSMGNLYIVTGHGPVEPRVLKFGADGKFIKQWGSKGTGPGEFFAAHSIEIDANDTLYIADRENMRIQLFDADGNYQTEWKFNAMVCGIYLHTDGFMYMTSGFDGEFAKLDMTGKLLGSLGSPGMGNGQFGEAHYLVLDAEHNVFVADVVNKRVQKYQKD
;
A
#
# COMPACT_ATOMS: atom_id res chain seq x y z
N MET A 1 33.18 -41.69 30.26
CA MET A 1 32.96 -40.37 29.67
C MET A 1 31.76 -40.50 28.69
N LYS A 2 30.59 -39.99 29.07
CA LYS A 2 29.41 -39.94 28.18
C LYS A 2 29.30 -38.52 27.61
N THR A 3 29.47 -38.43 26.33
CA THR A 3 29.34 -37.16 25.59
C THR A 3 27.86 -36.85 25.39
N ILE A 4 27.38 -35.78 25.99
CA ILE A 4 26.01 -35.26 25.78
C ILE A 4 26.06 -34.35 24.54
N ILE A 5 25.37 -34.76 23.50
CA ILE A 5 25.15 -33.92 22.30
C ILE A 5 23.89 -33.11 22.55
N THR A 6 24.05 -31.82 22.78
CA THR A 6 22.92 -30.89 22.87
C THR A 6 22.46 -30.50 21.45
N ALA A 7 21.30 -31.00 21.08
CA ALA A 7 20.66 -30.55 19.83
C ALA A 7 20.07 -29.16 20.03
N VAL A 8 20.56 -28.20 19.31
CA VAL A 8 19.96 -26.85 19.21
C VAL A 8 18.83 -26.93 18.19
N LEU A 9 17.57 -26.89 18.68
CA LEU A 9 16.42 -26.67 17.81
C LEU A 9 16.42 -25.21 17.33
N LEU A 10 16.73 -24.99 16.06
CA LEU A 10 16.43 -23.76 15.38
C LEU A 10 14.90 -23.71 15.13
N LEU A 11 14.18 -22.93 15.93
CA LEU A 11 12.81 -22.53 15.64
C LEU A 11 12.85 -21.57 14.44
N GLY A 12 12.64 -22.10 13.25
CA GLY A 12 12.37 -21.29 12.07
C GLY A 12 11.03 -20.55 12.27
N ALA A 13 11.07 -19.23 12.40
CA ALA A 13 9.86 -18.43 12.34
C ALA A 13 9.28 -18.55 10.92
N SER A 14 8.19 -19.32 10.79
CA SER A 14 7.41 -19.38 9.57
C SER A 14 6.77 -18.01 9.35
N VAL A 15 7.18 -17.30 8.29
CA VAL A 15 6.50 -16.12 7.79
C VAL A 15 5.12 -16.59 7.31
N THR A 16 4.10 -16.35 8.13
CA THR A 16 2.72 -16.58 7.72
C THR A 16 2.34 -15.47 6.73
N PHE A 17 2.25 -15.80 5.46
CA PHE A 17 1.58 -14.96 4.47
C PHE A 17 0.13 -14.70 4.94
N ALA A 18 -0.39 -13.50 4.66
CA ALA A 18 -1.80 -13.23 4.89
C ALA A 18 -2.62 -14.32 4.19
N GLN A 19 -3.45 -15.02 4.95
CA GLN A 19 -4.32 -16.06 4.38
C GLN A 19 -5.50 -15.36 3.71
N PRO A 20 -5.99 -15.85 2.56
CA PRO A 20 -7.23 -15.37 1.98
C PRO A 20 -8.35 -15.37 3.03
N PRO A 21 -9.27 -14.42 2.97
CA PRO A 21 -10.37 -14.36 3.94
C PRO A 21 -11.19 -15.66 3.91
N GLN A 22 -11.61 -16.12 5.12
CA GLN A 22 -12.46 -17.31 5.29
C GLN A 22 -13.93 -17.06 4.88
N ARG A 23 -14.19 -16.05 4.07
CA ARG A 23 -15.49 -15.69 3.52
C ARG A 23 -15.53 -15.94 2.00
N PRO A 24 -16.72 -16.14 1.42
CA PRO A 24 -16.84 -16.11 -0.04
C PRO A 24 -16.31 -14.78 -0.60
N LEU A 25 -15.53 -14.85 -1.68
CA LEU A 25 -15.11 -13.68 -2.42
C LEU A 25 -16.34 -13.05 -3.08
N ILE A 26 -16.52 -11.75 -2.92
CA ILE A 26 -17.67 -11.02 -3.43
C ILE A 26 -17.17 -10.03 -4.48
N PRO A 27 -17.41 -10.26 -5.77
CA PRO A 27 -17.00 -9.31 -6.78
C PRO A 27 -17.74 -7.99 -6.64
N LEU A 28 -17.02 -6.89 -6.84
CA LEU A 28 -17.61 -5.54 -6.99
C LEU A 28 -18.41 -5.43 -8.27
N ASN A 29 -18.15 -6.27 -9.19
CA ASN A 29 -18.51 -6.40 -10.59
C ASN A 29 -20.03 -6.24 -10.88
N THR A 30 -20.52 -5.05 -10.70
CA THR A 30 -21.83 -4.65 -11.21
C THR A 30 -21.74 -3.89 -12.55
N TRP A 31 -20.52 -3.41 -12.91
CA TRP A 31 -20.27 -2.56 -14.08
C TRP A 31 -18.89 -2.87 -14.65
N SER A 32 -18.79 -3.06 -15.95
CA SER A 32 -17.49 -3.11 -16.63
C SER A 32 -16.95 -1.69 -16.83
N LEU A 33 -15.63 -1.56 -16.92
CA LEU A 33 -14.94 -0.36 -17.43
C LEU A 33 -14.53 -0.68 -18.89
N PRO A 34 -15.43 -0.46 -19.87
CA PRO A 34 -15.23 -0.95 -21.24
C PRO A 34 -14.05 -0.28 -21.96
N ASP A 35 -13.59 0.86 -21.47
CA ASP A 35 -12.46 1.63 -22.02
C ASP A 35 -11.10 1.12 -21.53
N TYR A 36 -11.05 -0.02 -20.83
CA TYR A 36 -9.81 -0.60 -20.32
C TYR A 36 -9.68 -2.07 -20.73
N HIS A 37 -8.47 -2.45 -21.09
CA HIS A 37 -8.11 -3.85 -21.30
C HIS A 37 -6.80 -4.22 -20.61
N ALA A 38 -6.70 -5.46 -20.11
CA ALA A 38 -5.50 -5.95 -19.45
C ALA A 38 -4.40 -6.24 -20.50
N VAL A 39 -3.20 -5.71 -20.26
CA VAL A 39 -2.01 -5.97 -21.08
C VAL A 39 -1.24 -7.14 -20.49
N ASP A 40 -0.70 -8.04 -21.34
CA ASP A 40 0.16 -9.12 -20.85
C ASP A 40 1.41 -8.54 -20.17
N VAL A 41 1.80 -9.12 -19.05
CA VAL A 41 2.92 -8.61 -18.23
C VAL A 41 4.23 -8.60 -19.03
N SER A 42 4.45 -9.57 -19.90
CA SER A 42 5.63 -9.65 -20.76
C SER A 42 5.67 -8.60 -21.88
N GLU A 43 4.50 -8.06 -22.24
CA GLU A 43 4.38 -6.95 -23.18
C GLU A 43 4.48 -5.60 -22.44
N ALA A 44 3.91 -5.54 -21.21
CA ALA A 44 3.88 -4.32 -20.40
C ALA A 44 5.26 -3.95 -19.83
N PHE A 45 6.13 -4.94 -19.52
CA PHE A 45 7.39 -4.70 -18.82
C PHE A 45 8.58 -5.42 -19.48
N LYS A 46 9.68 -4.70 -19.65
CA LYS A 46 10.92 -5.17 -20.26
C LYS A 46 12.05 -5.19 -19.23
N PHE A 47 12.49 -6.38 -18.87
CA PHE A 47 13.58 -6.61 -17.93
C PHE A 47 14.88 -6.97 -18.63
N PRO A 48 16.04 -6.56 -18.13
CA PRO A 48 17.32 -7.17 -18.49
C PRO A 48 17.38 -8.61 -17.97
N ALA A 49 18.22 -9.43 -18.59
CA ALA A 49 18.38 -10.82 -18.20
C ALA A 49 18.76 -10.97 -16.72
N GLY A 50 18.04 -11.86 -16.02
CA GLY A 50 18.28 -12.17 -14.61
C GLY A 50 17.64 -11.22 -13.60
N LEU A 51 16.83 -10.27 -14.04
CA LEU A 51 15.99 -9.45 -13.18
C LEU A 51 14.51 -9.70 -13.51
N GLU A 52 13.70 -9.81 -12.50
CA GLU A 52 12.26 -10.01 -12.58
C GLU A 52 11.55 -9.40 -11.37
N PHE A 53 10.23 -9.33 -11.43
CA PHE A 53 9.44 -9.00 -10.24
C PHE A 53 9.55 -10.12 -9.19
N ASP A 54 9.65 -9.74 -7.92
CA ASP A 54 9.29 -10.58 -6.79
C ASP A 54 7.92 -10.13 -6.25
N SER A 55 7.58 -10.46 -5.02
CA SER A 55 6.34 -10.00 -4.40
C SER A 55 6.31 -8.46 -4.36
N ILE A 56 5.28 -7.86 -4.95
CA ILE A 56 5.17 -6.40 -5.08
C ILE A 56 4.41 -5.83 -3.88
N GLY A 57 5.04 -4.93 -3.13
CA GLY A 57 4.40 -4.24 -2.02
C GLY A 57 3.46 -3.14 -2.48
N SER A 58 3.95 -2.26 -3.34
CA SER A 58 3.21 -1.08 -3.79
C SER A 58 3.76 -0.55 -5.12
N VAL A 59 3.04 0.37 -5.71
CA VAL A 59 3.40 1.11 -6.92
C VAL A 59 3.06 2.59 -6.72
N ASP A 60 3.86 3.49 -7.33
CA ASP A 60 3.54 4.91 -7.42
C ASP A 60 4.18 5.52 -8.68
N MET A 61 3.74 6.73 -9.08
CA MET A 61 4.25 7.43 -10.24
C MET A 61 5.20 8.55 -9.87
N THR A 62 6.33 8.65 -10.59
CA THR A 62 7.22 9.81 -10.50
C THR A 62 6.66 11.00 -11.28
N ALA A 63 7.19 12.20 -11.02
CA ALA A 63 6.82 13.40 -11.77
C ALA A 63 7.13 13.32 -13.28
N ASP A 64 8.07 12.44 -13.66
CA ASP A 64 8.46 12.19 -15.05
C ASP A 64 7.58 11.11 -15.72
N ASN A 65 6.46 10.74 -15.09
CA ASN A 65 5.54 9.67 -15.54
C ASN A 65 6.21 8.29 -15.64
N HIS A 66 7.20 8.02 -14.78
CA HIS A 66 7.79 6.70 -14.62
C HIS A 66 7.08 5.93 -13.52
N LEU A 67 6.85 4.65 -13.75
CA LEU A 67 6.31 3.75 -12.73
C LEU A 67 7.41 3.33 -11.76
N LEU A 68 7.25 3.67 -10.48
CA LEU A 68 8.10 3.17 -9.41
C LEU A 68 7.41 2.01 -8.69
N VAL A 69 8.09 0.88 -8.62
CA VAL A 69 7.59 -0.36 -8.03
C VAL A 69 8.36 -0.68 -6.76
N LEU A 70 7.66 -0.87 -5.65
CA LEU A 70 8.21 -1.38 -4.39
C LEU A 70 8.22 -2.91 -4.43
N ASN A 71 9.39 -3.46 -4.75
CA ASN A 71 9.63 -4.88 -4.95
C ASN A 71 10.26 -5.51 -3.70
N ARG A 72 9.78 -6.68 -3.27
CA ARG A 72 10.31 -7.38 -2.08
C ARG A 72 11.48 -8.32 -2.40
N GLY A 73 12.11 -8.15 -3.57
CA GLY A 73 13.29 -8.90 -4.01
C GLY A 73 14.60 -8.19 -3.66
N ALA A 74 15.71 -8.68 -4.26
CA ALA A 74 17.07 -8.17 -4.03
C ALA A 74 17.24 -6.67 -4.35
N LYS A 75 16.41 -6.14 -5.26
CA LYS A 75 16.31 -4.70 -5.56
C LYS A 75 14.94 -4.20 -5.13
N PRO A 76 14.86 -3.41 -4.05
CA PRO A 76 13.58 -2.98 -3.52
C PRO A 76 12.88 -1.91 -4.37
N PHE A 77 13.60 -1.17 -5.20
CA PHE A 77 13.02 -0.17 -6.08
C PHE A 77 13.32 -0.50 -7.53
N LEU A 78 12.26 -0.63 -8.34
CA LEU A 78 12.34 -0.82 -9.78
C LEU A 78 11.60 0.34 -10.45
N GLU A 79 12.28 1.10 -11.32
CA GLU A 79 11.72 2.24 -12.02
C GLU A 79 11.64 1.94 -13.51
N PHE A 80 10.43 2.09 -14.08
CA PHE A 80 10.13 1.84 -15.49
C PHE A 80 9.67 3.13 -16.17
N ASP A 81 10.12 3.34 -17.41
CA ASP A 81 9.62 4.43 -18.26
C ASP A 81 8.18 4.16 -18.77
N GLU A 82 7.61 5.12 -19.48
CA GLU A 82 6.27 5.04 -20.07
C GLU A 82 6.08 3.88 -21.06
N HIS A 83 7.19 3.32 -21.57
CA HIS A 83 7.20 2.17 -22.48
C HIS A 83 7.39 0.83 -21.74
N GLY A 84 7.42 0.86 -20.42
CA GLY A 84 7.65 -0.30 -19.56
C GLY A 84 9.09 -0.83 -19.60
N THR A 85 10.06 -0.03 -20.06
CA THR A 85 11.46 -0.41 -20.03
C THR A 85 12.05 -0.06 -18.66
N LEU A 86 12.75 -1.03 -18.04
CA LEU A 86 13.42 -0.77 -16.77
C LEU A 86 14.53 0.28 -16.94
N VAL A 87 14.35 1.44 -16.29
CA VAL A 87 15.33 2.54 -16.26
C VAL A 87 16.43 2.25 -15.24
N ARG A 88 16.05 1.85 -14.03
CA ARG A 88 16.98 1.49 -12.96
C ARG A 88 16.36 0.55 -11.93
N ALA A 89 17.23 -0.22 -11.29
CA ALA A 89 16.90 -1.03 -10.13
C ALA A 89 17.88 -0.64 -8.99
N PHE A 90 17.36 -0.17 -7.85
CA PHE A 90 18.20 0.42 -6.81
C PHE A 90 17.70 0.07 -5.39
N GLY A 91 18.42 0.60 -4.39
CA GLY A 91 18.24 0.27 -2.99
C GLY A 91 19.06 -0.95 -2.56
N GLU A 92 19.23 -1.09 -1.25
CA GLU A 92 20.03 -2.17 -0.65
C GLU A 92 19.17 -3.38 -0.38
N GLU A 93 19.70 -4.57 -0.68
CA GLU A 93 19.06 -5.84 -0.34
C GLU A 93 18.92 -5.99 1.19
N GLY A 94 17.80 -6.53 1.63
CA GLY A 94 17.55 -6.81 3.05
C GLY A 94 17.23 -5.58 3.91
N VAL A 95 17.11 -4.38 3.32
CA VAL A 95 16.73 -3.16 4.05
C VAL A 95 15.30 -3.22 4.57
N PHE A 96 14.46 -3.99 3.91
CA PHE A 96 13.06 -4.23 4.28
C PHE A 96 12.85 -5.67 4.73
N SER A 97 12.00 -5.85 5.74
CA SER A 97 11.49 -7.16 6.14
C SER A 97 10.22 -7.53 5.36
N ARG A 98 9.28 -6.60 5.26
CA ARG A 98 8.06 -6.72 4.47
C ARG A 98 7.60 -5.33 4.03
N ALA A 99 8.27 -4.78 3.02
CA ALA A 99 7.90 -3.51 2.42
C ALA A 99 6.44 -3.53 1.98
N HIS A 100 5.66 -2.47 2.29
CA HIS A 100 4.22 -2.49 2.13
C HIS A 100 3.68 -1.32 1.32
N GLY A 101 3.67 -0.09 1.85
CA GLY A 101 3.23 1.11 1.17
C GLY A 101 4.40 1.90 0.58
N LEU A 102 4.18 2.52 -0.55
CA LEU A 102 5.07 3.47 -1.22
C LEU A 102 4.27 4.71 -1.58
N ARG A 103 4.80 5.89 -1.26
CA ARG A 103 4.26 7.17 -1.69
C ARG A 103 5.39 8.08 -2.13
N ILE A 104 5.25 8.73 -3.28
CA ILE A 104 6.16 9.76 -3.76
C ILE A 104 5.58 11.12 -3.37
N ASP A 105 6.35 11.95 -2.65
CA ASP A 105 5.91 13.29 -2.29
C ASP A 105 6.16 14.30 -3.44
N LYS A 106 5.61 15.52 -3.31
CA LYS A 106 5.73 16.58 -4.32
C LYS A 106 7.17 16.99 -4.63
N ASP A 107 8.12 16.65 -3.77
CA ASP A 107 9.55 16.94 -3.92
C ASP A 107 10.31 15.75 -4.53
N GLY A 108 9.60 14.66 -4.89
CA GLY A 108 10.15 13.43 -5.47
C GLY A 108 10.76 12.48 -4.45
N ASN A 109 10.58 12.69 -3.15
CA ASN A 109 11.05 11.76 -2.14
C ASN A 109 10.08 10.59 -1.98
N MET A 110 10.61 9.43 -1.67
CA MET A 110 9.86 8.19 -1.49
C MET A 110 9.61 7.94 0.00
N TRP A 111 8.35 7.78 0.38
CA TRP A 111 7.95 7.34 1.71
C TRP A 111 7.58 5.87 1.65
N VAL A 112 8.25 5.05 2.43
CA VAL A 112 8.04 3.59 2.44
C VAL A 112 7.70 3.14 3.84
N SER A 113 6.61 2.39 3.96
CA SER A 113 6.25 1.68 5.17
C SER A 113 6.71 0.22 5.12
N ASP A 114 7.15 -0.32 6.25
CA ASP A 114 7.49 -1.74 6.40
C ASP A 114 6.70 -2.36 7.55
N VAL A 115 5.72 -3.19 7.20
CA VAL A 115 4.85 -3.86 8.18
C VAL A 115 5.59 -4.96 8.95
N GLY A 116 6.65 -5.52 8.38
CA GLY A 116 7.43 -6.58 9.03
C GLY A 116 8.50 -6.03 9.98
N ALA A 117 9.09 -4.90 9.64
CA ALA A 117 10.12 -4.26 10.46
C ALA A 117 9.62 -3.02 11.22
N HIS A 118 8.33 -2.69 11.14
CA HIS A 118 7.63 -1.72 12.01
C HIS A 118 8.18 -0.29 11.93
N PHE A 119 8.53 0.18 10.74
CA PHE A 119 8.99 1.55 10.51
C PHE A 119 8.37 2.18 9.27
N VAL A 120 8.42 3.51 9.21
CA VAL A 120 8.25 4.31 8.00
C VAL A 120 9.57 5.04 7.73
N ARG A 121 9.98 5.04 6.46
CA ARG A 121 11.24 5.69 6.07
C ARG A 121 11.03 6.59 4.87
N LYS A 122 11.60 7.79 4.93
CA LYS A 122 11.72 8.71 3.81
C LYS A 122 13.07 8.51 3.14
N TYR A 123 13.04 8.38 1.82
CA TYR A 123 14.24 8.32 0.98
C TYR A 123 14.23 9.49 0.00
N ASP A 124 15.40 9.94 -0.41
CA ASP A 124 15.49 10.76 -1.61
C ASP A 124 15.27 9.92 -2.88
N LYS A 125 15.21 10.60 -4.05
CA LYS A 125 15.03 9.93 -5.35
C LYS A 125 16.12 8.92 -5.70
N ASP A 126 17.28 8.99 -5.06
CA ASP A 126 18.44 8.10 -5.30
C ASP A 126 18.48 6.93 -4.30
N GLY A 127 17.53 6.87 -3.37
CA GLY A 127 17.39 5.80 -2.38
C GLY A 127 18.19 6.03 -1.08
N ASN A 128 18.73 7.23 -0.86
CA ASN A 128 19.39 7.56 0.40
C ASN A 128 18.36 7.87 1.48
N THR A 129 18.51 7.31 2.68
CA THR A 129 17.61 7.54 3.82
C THR A 129 17.72 8.99 4.32
N LEU A 130 16.58 9.70 4.34
CA LEU A 130 16.45 11.06 4.88
C LEU A 130 15.87 11.08 6.29
N LEU A 131 14.90 10.20 6.59
CA LEU A 131 14.20 10.14 7.88
C LEU A 131 13.76 8.71 8.15
N THR A 132 13.74 8.31 9.43
CA THR A 132 13.10 7.06 9.89
C THR A 132 12.19 7.37 11.06
N ILE A 133 10.93 6.90 11.00
CA ILE A 133 9.93 6.98 12.05
C ILE A 133 9.65 5.56 12.53
N GLY A 134 9.65 5.35 13.84
CA GLY A 134 9.67 4.03 14.46
C GLY A 134 11.08 3.49 14.63
N THR A 135 11.19 2.33 15.26
CA THR A 135 12.46 1.63 15.51
C THR A 135 12.48 0.33 14.69
N PRO A 136 13.32 0.23 13.64
CA PRO A 136 13.36 -0.96 12.80
C PRO A 136 13.53 -2.25 13.60
N GLY A 137 12.67 -3.24 13.32
CA GLY A 137 12.65 -4.54 14.00
C GLY A 137 11.95 -4.54 15.37
N THR A 138 11.39 -3.41 15.82
CA THR A 138 10.74 -3.32 17.13
C THR A 138 9.30 -2.85 16.99
N ALA A 139 8.34 -3.76 17.22
CA ALA A 139 6.92 -3.43 17.25
C ALA A 139 6.53 -2.76 18.56
N GLY A 140 5.61 -1.80 18.53
CA GLY A 140 5.07 -1.18 19.73
C GLY A 140 4.17 0.01 19.41
N GLU A 141 3.77 0.72 20.45
CA GLU A 141 2.90 1.87 20.34
C GLU A 141 3.71 3.18 20.46
N TRP A 142 3.24 4.20 19.76
CA TRP A 142 3.74 5.54 19.93
C TRP A 142 3.15 6.16 21.21
N ASN A 143 4.00 6.58 22.13
CA ASN A 143 3.58 7.21 23.38
C ASN A 143 4.60 8.28 23.80
N GLU A 144 4.30 9.55 23.52
CA GLU A 144 5.16 10.68 23.86
C GLU A 144 5.41 10.79 25.36
N ALA A 145 4.37 10.58 26.18
CA ALA A 145 4.48 10.72 27.64
C ALA A 145 5.40 9.66 28.27
N ALA A 146 5.48 8.48 27.65
CA ALA A 146 6.38 7.40 28.05
C ALA A 146 7.74 7.46 27.35
N GLY A 147 7.94 8.36 26.39
CA GLY A 147 9.13 8.40 25.55
C GLY A 147 9.28 7.18 24.63
N THR A 148 8.18 6.51 24.29
CA THR A 148 8.18 5.34 23.40
C THR A 148 7.80 5.77 21.99
N HIS A 149 8.72 5.62 21.04
CA HIS A 149 8.55 6.05 19.64
C HIS A 149 8.57 4.84 18.71
N LEU A 150 7.59 3.95 18.87
CA LEU A 150 7.46 2.72 18.11
C LEU A 150 6.22 2.76 17.20
N LEU A 151 6.27 1.99 16.12
CA LEU A 151 5.13 1.73 15.26
C LEU A 151 4.77 0.24 15.32
N ASN A 152 3.52 -0.07 15.00
CA ASN A 152 3.06 -1.44 14.91
C ASN A 152 2.40 -1.71 13.56
N GLN A 153 3.15 -2.35 12.66
CA GLN A 153 2.70 -2.69 11.31
C GLN A 153 2.14 -1.48 10.54
N PRO A 154 2.97 -0.45 10.22
CA PRO A 154 2.54 0.67 9.40
C PRO A 154 2.27 0.20 7.97
N ASN A 155 1.08 0.55 7.45
CA ASN A 155 0.61 0.10 6.14
C ASN A 155 0.97 1.10 5.03
N GLU A 156 0.57 2.34 5.19
CA GLU A 156 0.78 3.38 4.19
C GLU A 156 0.91 4.76 4.84
N THR A 157 1.33 5.74 4.03
CA THR A 157 1.49 7.13 4.41
C THR A 157 0.88 8.06 3.39
N ALA A 158 0.41 9.23 3.85
CA ALA A 158 0.03 10.36 2.99
C ALA A 158 0.46 11.68 3.62
N LEU A 159 0.56 12.74 2.81
CA LEU A 159 0.90 14.08 3.27
C LEU A 159 -0.23 15.05 2.95
N ASP A 160 -0.55 15.95 3.89
CA ASP A 160 -1.49 17.04 3.65
C ASP A 160 -0.83 18.23 2.93
N SER A 161 -1.63 19.26 2.62
CA SER A 161 -1.16 20.47 1.91
C SER A 161 -0.07 21.24 2.66
N MET A 162 0.01 21.09 3.99
CA MET A 162 1.03 21.71 4.85
C MET A 162 2.28 20.84 4.99
N GLY A 163 2.29 19.63 4.41
CA GLY A 163 3.37 18.65 4.50
C GLY A 163 3.35 17.84 5.81
N ASN A 164 2.26 17.86 6.58
CA ASN A 164 2.12 16.95 7.70
C ASN A 164 1.96 15.51 7.17
N LEU A 165 2.64 14.59 7.84
CA LEU A 165 2.63 13.18 7.51
C LEU A 165 1.55 12.45 8.33
N TYR A 166 0.77 11.62 7.65
CA TYR A 166 -0.15 10.67 8.27
C TYR A 166 0.34 9.25 8.00
N ILE A 167 0.31 8.41 9.03
CA ILE A 167 0.68 6.99 8.97
C ILE A 167 -0.51 6.17 9.43
N VAL A 168 -1.00 5.27 8.60
CA VAL A 168 -2.01 4.28 8.99
C VAL A 168 -1.33 2.97 9.36
N THR A 169 -1.80 2.31 10.44
CA THR A 169 -1.21 1.09 11.00
C THR A 169 -2.25 0.01 11.22
N GLY A 170 -1.81 -1.21 11.57
CA GLY A 170 -2.72 -2.29 11.95
C GLY A 170 -2.95 -3.32 10.86
N HIS A 171 -1.89 -3.83 10.22
CA HIS A 171 -1.96 -4.83 9.15
C HIS A 171 -2.35 -6.24 9.64
N GLY A 172 -2.72 -6.45 10.81
CA GLY A 172 -3.02 -7.79 11.31
C GLY A 172 -3.84 -7.74 12.58
N PRO A 173 -3.71 -8.72 13.46
CA PRO A 173 -4.46 -8.74 14.72
C PRO A 173 -3.89 -7.78 15.77
N VAL A 174 -3.37 -6.64 15.33
CA VAL A 174 -2.82 -5.57 16.17
C VAL A 174 -3.79 -4.38 16.22
N GLU A 175 -3.57 -3.50 17.16
CA GLU A 175 -4.42 -2.32 17.36
C GLU A 175 -4.16 -1.29 16.24
N PRO A 176 -5.16 -0.97 15.41
CA PRO A 176 -4.99 0.00 14.33
C PRO A 176 -4.97 1.43 14.86
N ARG A 177 -4.15 2.29 14.23
CA ARG A 177 -4.03 3.72 14.54
C ARG A 177 -3.82 4.51 13.26
N VAL A 178 -4.19 5.77 13.34
CA VAL A 178 -3.73 6.83 12.45
C VAL A 178 -2.85 7.75 13.27
N LEU A 179 -1.61 7.95 12.87
CA LEU A 179 -0.66 8.85 13.53
C LEU A 179 -0.42 10.06 12.63
N LYS A 180 -0.44 11.26 13.20
CA LYS A 180 -0.11 12.52 12.51
C LYS A 180 1.19 13.09 13.05
N PHE A 181 2.09 13.45 12.13
CA PHE A 181 3.36 14.12 12.40
C PHE A 181 3.41 15.43 11.62
N GLY A 182 4.05 16.44 12.16
CA GLY A 182 4.33 17.69 11.46
C GLY A 182 5.35 17.49 10.33
N ALA A 183 5.43 18.47 9.43
CA ALA A 183 6.45 18.49 8.37
C ALA A 183 7.89 18.46 8.92
N ASP A 184 8.10 18.84 10.18
CA ASP A 184 9.38 18.76 10.91
C ASP A 184 9.63 17.37 11.55
N GLY A 185 8.74 16.40 11.32
CA GLY A 185 8.82 15.03 11.84
C GLY A 185 8.38 14.87 13.29
N LYS A 186 7.88 15.94 13.95
CA LYS A 186 7.40 15.85 15.33
C LYS A 186 5.99 15.27 15.38
N PHE A 187 5.78 14.39 16.34
CA PHE A 187 4.46 13.83 16.61
C PHE A 187 3.46 14.93 17.01
N ILE A 188 2.26 14.87 16.42
CA ILE A 188 1.17 15.79 16.75
C ILE A 188 0.10 15.06 17.55
N LYS A 189 -0.43 13.97 17.00
CA LYS A 189 -1.52 13.19 17.62
C LYS A 189 -1.69 11.82 16.98
N GLN A 190 -2.49 10.98 17.61
CA GLN A 190 -2.98 9.75 17.03
C GLN A 190 -4.44 9.51 17.41
N TRP A 191 -5.14 8.74 16.58
CA TRP A 191 -6.50 8.29 16.83
C TRP A 191 -6.75 6.92 16.21
N GLY A 192 -7.95 6.39 16.40
CA GLY A 192 -8.36 5.08 15.96
C GLY A 192 -8.28 4.05 17.07
N SER A 193 -9.04 2.99 16.92
CA SER A 193 -9.06 1.80 17.76
C SER A 193 -9.64 0.65 16.97
N LYS A 194 -9.50 -0.57 17.47
CA LYS A 194 -10.08 -1.75 16.82
C LYS A 194 -11.60 -1.77 17.00
N GLY A 195 -12.32 -1.91 15.88
CA GLY A 195 -13.77 -2.02 15.89
C GLY A 195 -14.42 -1.77 14.53
N THR A 196 -15.73 -1.50 14.55
CA THR A 196 -16.58 -1.28 13.36
C THR A 196 -17.34 0.04 13.39
N GLY A 197 -17.24 0.81 14.48
CA GLY A 197 -17.87 2.12 14.61
C GLY A 197 -17.13 3.23 13.86
N PRO A 198 -17.65 4.46 13.87
CA PRO A 198 -16.98 5.64 13.35
C PRO A 198 -15.64 5.87 14.06
N GLY A 199 -14.57 6.02 13.26
CA GLY A 199 -13.20 6.19 13.80
C GLY A 199 -12.55 4.94 14.36
N GLU A 200 -13.25 3.81 14.35
CA GLU A 200 -12.68 2.49 14.64
C GLU A 200 -12.30 1.80 13.32
N PHE A 201 -11.30 0.93 13.36
CA PHE A 201 -10.82 0.19 12.20
C PHE A 201 -10.64 -1.30 12.53
N PHE A 202 -10.77 -2.16 11.52
CA PHE A 202 -10.22 -3.52 11.64
C PHE A 202 -8.77 -3.53 11.14
N ALA A 203 -8.52 -2.91 9.97
CA ALA A 203 -7.18 -2.62 9.46
C ALA A 203 -7.23 -1.33 8.64
N ALA A 204 -6.64 -0.26 9.17
CA ALA A 204 -6.41 0.96 8.40
C ALA A 204 -5.29 0.69 7.39
N HIS A 205 -5.66 0.33 6.14
CA HIS A 205 -4.75 -0.30 5.20
C HIS A 205 -4.15 0.69 4.19
N SER A 206 -4.94 1.62 3.69
CA SER A 206 -4.51 2.65 2.73
C SER A 206 -5.05 4.01 3.11
N ILE A 207 -4.37 5.08 2.68
CA ILE A 207 -4.76 6.46 2.97
C ILE A 207 -4.49 7.36 1.77
N GLU A 208 -5.48 8.19 1.43
CA GLU A 208 -5.36 9.31 0.49
C GLU A 208 -5.81 10.61 1.16
N ILE A 209 -5.31 11.73 0.65
CA ILE A 209 -5.69 13.08 1.12
C ILE A 209 -5.99 13.95 -0.09
N ASP A 210 -7.16 14.59 -0.11
CA ASP A 210 -7.54 15.48 -1.21
C ASP A 210 -6.99 16.92 -1.03
N ALA A 211 -7.22 17.77 -2.03
CA ALA A 211 -6.77 19.16 -2.03
C ALA A 211 -7.42 20.04 -0.92
N ASN A 212 -8.44 19.55 -0.25
CA ASN A 212 -9.09 20.20 0.89
C ASN A 212 -8.61 19.63 2.23
N ASP A 213 -7.57 18.80 2.21
CA ASP A 213 -7.03 18.05 3.35
C ASP A 213 -8.06 17.10 4.00
N THR A 214 -9.01 16.58 3.20
CA THR A 214 -9.88 15.49 3.62
C THR A 214 -9.12 14.17 3.52
N LEU A 215 -9.09 13.41 4.62
CA LEU A 215 -8.46 12.10 4.67
C LEU A 215 -9.48 11.02 4.28
N TYR A 216 -9.08 10.16 3.36
CA TYR A 216 -9.80 8.95 2.96
C TYR A 216 -8.99 7.75 3.45
N ILE A 217 -9.56 6.92 4.34
CA ILE A 217 -8.86 5.80 4.96
C ILE A 217 -9.59 4.50 4.62
N ALA A 218 -8.89 3.61 3.90
CA ALA A 218 -9.37 2.28 3.59
C ALA A 218 -9.35 1.41 4.85
N ASP A 219 -10.50 1.00 5.33
CA ASP A 219 -10.68 0.07 6.44
C ASP A 219 -11.01 -1.30 5.84
N ARG A 220 -9.93 -2.03 5.47
CA ARG A 220 -9.93 -3.15 4.53
C ARG A 220 -10.95 -4.23 4.86
N GLU A 221 -10.87 -4.83 6.04
CA GLU A 221 -11.73 -5.93 6.45
C GLU A 221 -13.15 -5.48 6.83
N ASN A 222 -13.32 -4.20 7.17
CA ASN A 222 -14.65 -3.60 7.37
C ASN A 222 -15.31 -3.19 6.04
N MET A 223 -14.62 -3.38 4.90
CA MET A 223 -15.14 -3.15 3.55
C MET A 223 -15.69 -1.73 3.36
N ARG A 224 -14.93 -0.72 3.83
CA ARG A 224 -15.33 0.69 3.77
C ARG A 224 -14.14 1.62 3.58
N ILE A 225 -14.44 2.83 3.13
CA ILE A 225 -13.55 3.99 3.22
C ILE A 225 -14.16 4.93 4.24
N GLN A 226 -13.44 5.32 5.27
CA GLN A 226 -13.86 6.35 6.22
C GLN A 226 -13.22 7.68 5.87
N LEU A 227 -13.99 8.77 5.96
CA LEU A 227 -13.56 10.13 5.69
C LEU A 227 -13.39 10.90 7.00
N PHE A 228 -12.29 11.64 7.10
CA PHE A 228 -11.95 12.47 8.25
C PHE A 228 -11.49 13.86 7.77
N ASP A 229 -11.63 14.85 8.63
CA ASP A 229 -10.91 16.11 8.43
C ASP A 229 -9.43 15.98 8.82
N ALA A 230 -8.62 17.01 8.54
CA ALA A 230 -7.19 17.05 8.87
C ALA A 230 -6.90 16.93 10.38
N ASP A 231 -7.89 17.18 11.22
CA ASP A 231 -7.81 17.01 12.67
C ASP A 231 -8.22 15.61 13.14
N GLY A 232 -8.55 14.70 12.21
CA GLY A 232 -8.93 13.32 12.52
C GLY A 232 -10.36 13.20 13.08
N ASN A 233 -11.23 14.18 12.85
CA ASN A 233 -12.64 14.07 13.20
C ASN A 233 -13.37 13.33 12.07
N TYR A 234 -14.06 12.25 12.44
CA TYR A 234 -14.87 11.47 11.51
C TYR A 234 -15.96 12.34 10.85
N GLN A 235 -16.10 12.20 9.52
CA GLN A 235 -17.09 12.91 8.72
C GLN A 235 -18.20 11.97 8.22
N THR A 236 -17.80 10.93 7.50
CA THR A 236 -18.71 9.95 6.88
C THR A 236 -17.94 8.69 6.47
N GLU A 237 -18.67 7.74 5.88
CA GLU A 237 -18.07 6.52 5.32
C GLU A 237 -18.73 6.08 4.02
N TRP A 238 -17.96 5.41 3.15
CA TRP A 238 -18.44 4.73 1.95
C TRP A 238 -18.32 3.22 2.17
N LYS A 239 -19.42 2.48 1.98
CA LYS A 239 -19.48 1.03 2.20
C LYS A 239 -19.51 0.26 0.89
N PHE A 240 -18.81 -0.86 0.88
CA PHE A 240 -18.69 -1.74 -0.28
C PHE A 240 -19.03 -3.18 0.11
N ASN A 241 -19.20 -4.05 -0.91
CA ASN A 241 -19.40 -5.49 -0.69
C ASN A 241 -18.09 -6.29 -0.72
N ALA A 242 -16.98 -5.64 -1.10
CA ALA A 242 -15.64 -6.24 -1.20
C ALA A 242 -14.67 -5.54 -0.25
N MET A 243 -13.49 -6.14 -0.03
CA MET A 243 -12.40 -5.48 0.68
C MET A 243 -12.03 -4.15 0.01
N VAL A 244 -11.51 -3.21 0.79
CA VAL A 244 -10.87 -2.00 0.27
C VAL A 244 -9.40 -2.06 0.65
N CYS A 245 -8.55 -2.51 -0.28
CA CYS A 245 -7.14 -2.75 -0.01
C CYS A 245 -6.31 -1.47 -0.23
N GLY A 246 -6.15 -1.05 -1.46
CA GLY A 246 -5.52 0.21 -1.84
C GLY A 246 -6.54 1.22 -2.33
N ILE A 247 -6.30 2.49 -2.09
CA ILE A 247 -7.03 3.60 -2.70
C ILE A 247 -6.04 4.58 -3.33
N TYR A 248 -6.46 5.23 -4.40
CA TYR A 248 -5.67 6.23 -5.12
C TYR A 248 -6.57 7.33 -5.66
N LEU A 249 -6.31 8.56 -5.25
CA LEU A 249 -7.01 9.74 -5.74
C LEU A 249 -6.26 10.31 -6.95
N HIS A 250 -6.84 10.13 -8.14
CA HIS A 250 -6.22 10.58 -9.37
C HIS A 250 -6.61 12.02 -9.72
N THR A 251 -5.77 12.68 -10.51
CA THR A 251 -5.97 14.08 -10.96
C THR A 251 -7.17 14.27 -11.88
N ASP A 252 -7.76 13.18 -12.39
CA ASP A 252 -9.03 13.21 -13.14
C ASP A 252 -10.26 13.45 -12.25
N GLY A 253 -10.07 13.56 -10.94
CA GLY A 253 -11.12 13.83 -9.96
C GLY A 253 -11.92 12.59 -9.54
N PHE A 254 -11.40 11.39 -9.81
CA PHE A 254 -11.98 10.13 -9.36
C PHE A 254 -11.08 9.41 -8.36
N MET A 255 -11.73 8.64 -7.48
CA MET A 255 -11.03 7.68 -6.62
C MET A 255 -10.97 6.33 -7.33
N TYR A 256 -9.81 5.68 -7.25
CA TYR A 256 -9.64 4.29 -7.67
C TYR A 256 -9.35 3.44 -6.46
N MET A 257 -9.84 2.20 -6.43
CA MET A 257 -9.60 1.28 -5.33
C MET A 257 -9.27 -0.13 -5.83
N THR A 258 -8.55 -0.88 -5.03
CA THR A 258 -8.36 -2.32 -5.21
C THR A 258 -9.11 -3.09 -4.14
N SER A 259 -9.55 -4.30 -4.50
CA SER A 259 -10.37 -5.14 -3.62
C SER A 259 -9.60 -6.29 -2.96
N GLY A 260 -8.25 -6.23 -2.95
CA GLY A 260 -7.43 -7.25 -2.32
C GLY A 260 -7.66 -8.64 -2.92
N PHE A 261 -7.99 -9.62 -2.08
CA PHE A 261 -8.27 -11.00 -2.50
C PHE A 261 -9.57 -11.17 -3.29
N ASP A 262 -10.46 -10.17 -3.29
CA ASP A 262 -11.64 -10.17 -4.18
C ASP A 262 -11.24 -9.95 -5.66
N GLY A 263 -9.99 -9.50 -5.91
CA GLY A 263 -9.32 -9.61 -7.20
C GLY A 263 -9.76 -8.61 -8.26
N GLU A 264 -10.19 -7.41 -7.86
CA GLU A 264 -10.63 -6.37 -8.78
C GLU A 264 -9.97 -5.02 -8.44
N PHE A 265 -9.91 -4.14 -9.44
CA PHE A 265 -9.84 -2.69 -9.18
C PHE A 265 -11.13 -2.02 -9.63
N ALA A 266 -11.44 -0.87 -9.06
CA ALA A 266 -12.67 -0.14 -9.32
C ALA A 266 -12.44 1.37 -9.40
N LYS A 267 -13.31 2.05 -10.15
CA LYS A 267 -13.39 3.50 -10.25
C LYS A 267 -14.63 3.99 -9.49
N LEU A 268 -14.44 5.03 -8.68
CA LEU A 268 -15.47 5.65 -7.83
C LEU A 268 -15.55 7.15 -8.15
N ASP A 269 -16.72 7.74 -8.03
CA ASP A 269 -16.82 9.19 -7.91
C ASP A 269 -16.52 9.65 -6.46
N MET A 270 -16.38 10.96 -6.28
CA MET A 270 -16.05 11.52 -4.96
C MET A 270 -17.24 11.57 -3.98
N THR A 271 -18.33 10.89 -4.29
CA THR A 271 -19.42 10.57 -3.35
C THR A 271 -19.33 9.13 -2.85
N GLY A 272 -18.34 8.35 -3.33
CA GLY A 272 -18.16 6.94 -3.02
C GLY A 272 -19.02 6.01 -3.88
N LYS A 273 -19.66 6.52 -4.93
CA LYS A 273 -20.44 5.71 -5.86
C LYS A 273 -19.53 4.94 -6.80
N LEU A 274 -19.70 3.63 -6.84
CA LEU A 274 -19.01 2.75 -7.79
C LEU A 274 -19.45 3.06 -9.23
N LEU A 275 -18.48 3.38 -10.10
CA LEU A 275 -18.70 3.65 -11.53
C LEU A 275 -18.40 2.45 -12.41
N GLY A 276 -17.51 1.57 -11.96
CA GLY A 276 -17.18 0.32 -12.64
C GLY A 276 -16.02 -0.40 -11.96
N SER A 277 -15.84 -1.67 -12.31
CA SER A 277 -14.72 -2.50 -11.85
C SER A 277 -14.22 -3.43 -12.94
N LEU A 278 -12.97 -3.86 -12.83
CA LEU A 278 -12.33 -4.86 -13.69
C LEU A 278 -11.44 -5.78 -12.86
N GLY A 279 -11.28 -6.99 -13.37
CA GLY A 279 -10.48 -8.04 -12.77
C GLY A 279 -11.32 -9.19 -12.27
N SER A 280 -10.66 -10.17 -11.72
CA SER A 280 -11.25 -11.30 -10.99
C SER A 280 -10.16 -12.06 -10.24
N PRO A 281 -10.48 -12.87 -9.23
CA PRO A 281 -9.49 -13.71 -8.58
C PRO A 281 -8.87 -14.72 -9.56
N GLY A 282 -7.54 -14.88 -9.51
CA GLY A 282 -6.82 -15.85 -10.34
C GLY A 282 -5.39 -15.47 -10.68
N MET A 283 -4.80 -16.19 -11.64
CA MET A 283 -3.41 -16.04 -12.06
C MET A 283 -3.25 -15.58 -13.52
N GLY A 284 -4.32 -15.62 -14.31
CA GLY A 284 -4.32 -15.22 -15.71
C GLY A 284 -4.16 -13.71 -15.90
N ASN A 285 -4.04 -13.30 -17.18
CA ASN A 285 -4.06 -11.88 -17.54
C ASN A 285 -5.41 -11.26 -17.14
N GLY A 286 -5.39 -10.10 -16.52
CA GLY A 286 -6.60 -9.45 -15.99
C GLY A 286 -7.18 -10.10 -14.72
N GLN A 287 -6.47 -11.05 -14.10
CA GLN A 287 -6.84 -11.66 -12.82
C GLN A 287 -5.82 -11.28 -11.75
N PHE A 288 -6.18 -11.40 -10.47
CA PHE A 288 -5.31 -11.07 -9.35
C PHE A 288 -5.30 -12.18 -8.29
N GLY A 289 -4.12 -12.46 -7.75
CA GLY A 289 -4.00 -13.22 -6.52
C GLY A 289 -4.32 -12.34 -5.30
N GLU A 290 -3.83 -11.10 -5.30
CA GLU A 290 -4.18 -10.05 -4.36
C GLU A 290 -3.97 -8.69 -5.04
N ALA A 291 -5.05 -8.02 -5.45
CA ALA A 291 -5.02 -6.66 -5.97
C ALA A 291 -4.74 -5.69 -4.81
N HIS A 292 -3.48 -5.23 -4.66
CA HIS A 292 -3.00 -4.58 -3.43
C HIS A 292 -3.06 -3.05 -3.51
N TYR A 293 -2.06 -2.41 -4.11
CA TYR A 293 -2.05 -0.97 -4.38
C TYR A 293 -2.13 -0.71 -5.87
N LEU A 294 -2.53 0.50 -6.23
CA LEU A 294 -2.64 0.90 -7.62
C LEU A 294 -2.21 2.35 -7.82
N VAL A 295 -1.84 2.67 -9.05
CA VAL A 295 -1.55 4.01 -9.51
C VAL A 295 -1.98 4.16 -10.97
N LEU A 296 -2.20 5.39 -11.42
CA LEU A 296 -2.46 5.70 -12.82
C LEU A 296 -1.32 6.57 -13.39
N ASP A 297 -0.99 6.36 -14.67
CA ASP A 297 -0.12 7.25 -15.43
C ASP A 297 -0.88 8.44 -16.04
N ALA A 298 -0.15 9.34 -16.72
CA ALA A 298 -0.73 10.53 -17.36
C ALA A 298 -1.71 10.19 -18.49
N GLU A 299 -1.60 9.02 -19.09
CA GLU A 299 -2.50 8.47 -20.11
C GLU A 299 -3.70 7.74 -19.50
N HIS A 300 -3.82 7.74 -18.18
CA HIS A 300 -4.84 7.05 -17.38
C HIS A 300 -4.77 5.52 -17.46
N ASN A 301 -3.64 4.92 -17.86
CA ASN A 301 -3.45 3.50 -17.68
C ASN A 301 -3.35 3.16 -16.20
N VAL A 302 -3.94 2.02 -15.79
CA VAL A 302 -3.94 1.58 -14.40
C VAL A 302 -2.87 0.52 -14.19
N PHE A 303 -2.04 0.70 -13.17
CA PHE A 303 -1.04 -0.27 -12.74
C PHE A 303 -1.40 -0.78 -11.35
N VAL A 304 -1.59 -2.08 -11.22
CA VAL A 304 -2.00 -2.74 -9.97
C VAL A 304 -0.91 -3.68 -9.49
N ALA A 305 -0.47 -3.49 -8.26
CA ALA A 305 0.44 -4.42 -7.58
C ALA A 305 -0.31 -5.72 -7.25
N ASP A 306 0.11 -6.83 -7.81
CA ASP A 306 -0.41 -8.17 -7.54
C ASP A 306 0.60 -8.94 -6.68
N VAL A 307 0.41 -8.87 -5.36
CA VAL A 307 1.36 -9.39 -4.36
C VAL A 307 1.58 -10.89 -4.50
N VAL A 308 0.50 -11.64 -4.65
CA VAL A 308 0.52 -13.11 -4.66
C VAL A 308 1.10 -13.65 -5.96
N ASN A 309 0.74 -13.05 -7.10
CA ASN A 309 1.23 -13.47 -8.39
C ASN A 309 2.58 -12.83 -8.77
N LYS A 310 3.18 -12.04 -7.88
CA LYS A 310 4.50 -11.44 -8.05
C LYS A 310 4.63 -10.64 -9.34
N ARG A 311 3.72 -9.72 -9.59
CA ARG A 311 3.70 -8.91 -10.80
C ARG A 311 3.01 -7.56 -10.58
N VAL A 312 3.24 -6.65 -11.52
CA VAL A 312 2.37 -5.50 -11.74
C VAL A 312 1.48 -5.82 -12.93
N GLN A 313 0.17 -5.71 -12.78
CA GLN A 313 -0.78 -5.85 -13.89
C GLN A 313 -1.11 -4.47 -14.44
N LYS A 314 -0.85 -4.26 -15.74
CA LYS A 314 -1.24 -3.03 -16.46
C LYS A 314 -2.62 -3.21 -17.09
N TYR A 315 -3.47 -2.21 -16.94
CA TYR A 315 -4.68 -2.05 -17.74
C TYR A 315 -4.53 -0.78 -18.57
N GLN A 316 -4.51 -0.96 -19.86
CA GLN A 316 -4.40 0.16 -20.80
C GLN A 316 -5.76 0.74 -21.07
N LYS A 317 -5.83 2.07 -21.09
CA LYS A 317 -7.01 2.82 -21.52
C LYS A 317 -7.02 2.96 -23.03
N ASP A 318 -8.17 2.68 -23.66
CA ASP A 318 -8.40 2.78 -25.10
C ASP A 318 -8.51 4.24 -25.58
#